data_ad8ad0cd3c5b2d365d53cff7ae5532d8
#
_entry.id   ad8ad0cd3c5b2d365d53cff7ae5532d8
#
_cell.length_a   1.000
_cell.length_b   1.000
_cell.length_c   1.000
_cell.angle_alpha   90.00
_cell.angle_beta   90.00
_cell.angle_gamma   90.00
#
_symmetry.space_group_name_H-M   'P 1'
#
loop_
_entity.id
_entity.type
_entity.pdbx_description
1 polymer ?
#
loop_
_entity_poly.entity_id
_entity_poly.type
_entity_poly.pdbx_seq_one_letter_code
_entity_poly.pdbx_strand_id
1 'polypeptide(L)'
;ALDTNVLARFFVDDADDAQAAEQRPAAVAALSQRSFVSVSVLLELEWVMRGFYGLPTRDISRVLRALASIEHVTVEDRDAVLVAVDAFDKGLDLADALHLARSSRAAGFATFDQRLAKRAKALALAPPVELLA
;
A
#
# COMPACT_ATOMS: atom_id res chain seq x y z
N ALA A 1 0.63 5.73 16.33
CA ALA A 1 0.94 5.50 14.91
C ALA A 1 2.08 4.48 14.79
N LEU A 2 2.03 3.67 13.74
CA LEU A 2 3.03 2.63 13.50
C LEU A 2 3.95 3.03 12.36
N ASP A 3 5.25 2.76 12.55
CA ASP A 3 6.25 2.95 11.51
C ASP A 3 6.33 1.72 10.60
N THR A 4 6.91 1.88 9.44
CA THR A 4 7.04 0.84 8.41
C THR A 4 7.71 -0.42 8.94
N ASN A 5 8.81 -0.28 9.69
CA ASN A 5 9.54 -1.45 10.18
C ASN A 5 8.74 -2.27 11.20
N VAL A 6 7.84 -1.64 11.98
CA VAL A 6 6.93 -2.37 12.87
C VAL A 6 6.02 -3.28 12.07
N LEU A 7 5.44 -2.77 10.98
CA LEU A 7 4.59 -3.55 10.09
C LEU A 7 5.37 -4.65 9.38
N ALA A 8 6.57 -4.33 8.90
CA ALA A 8 7.43 -5.32 8.24
C ALA A 8 7.79 -6.49 9.19
N ARG A 9 8.11 -6.19 10.44
CA ARG A 9 8.42 -7.22 11.45
C ARG A 9 7.20 -8.08 11.79
N PHE A 10 6.01 -7.50 11.72
CA PHE A 10 4.77 -8.23 11.96
C PHE A 10 4.41 -9.16 10.80
N PHE A 11 4.44 -8.66 9.57
CA PHE A 11 3.93 -9.38 8.41
C PHE A 11 4.97 -10.27 7.72
N VAL A 12 6.25 -9.93 7.78
CA VAL A 12 7.29 -10.68 7.09
C VAL A 12 8.12 -11.48 8.09
N ASP A 13 8.12 -12.80 7.93
CA ASP A 13 8.94 -13.69 8.73
C ASP A 13 10.33 -13.78 8.09
N ASP A 14 11.30 -13.09 8.69
CA ASP A 14 12.69 -13.06 8.24
C ASP A 14 13.54 -13.87 9.21
N ALA A 15 13.58 -15.18 9.00
CA ALA A 15 14.27 -16.11 9.88
C ALA A 15 15.81 -15.95 9.85
N ASP A 16 16.33 -15.34 8.76
CA ASP A 16 17.77 -15.14 8.59
C ASP A 16 18.26 -13.83 9.24
N ASP A 17 17.35 -12.98 9.68
CA ASP A 17 17.65 -11.71 10.35
C ASP A 17 17.36 -11.84 11.85
N ALA A 18 18.42 -11.97 12.65
CA ALA A 18 18.29 -12.11 14.10
C ALA A 18 17.63 -10.89 14.74
N GLN A 19 17.89 -9.68 14.23
CA GLN A 19 17.25 -8.46 14.72
C GLN A 19 15.76 -8.45 14.44
N ALA A 20 15.35 -8.88 13.25
CA ALA A 20 13.94 -8.99 12.90
C ALA A 20 13.20 -9.98 13.82
N ALA A 21 13.80 -11.14 14.07
CA ALA A 21 13.25 -12.14 14.98
C ALA A 21 13.13 -11.60 16.41
N GLU A 22 14.13 -10.87 16.87
CA GLU A 22 14.12 -10.26 18.21
C GLU A 22 13.05 -9.18 18.36
N GLN A 23 12.80 -8.40 17.31
CA GLN A 23 11.84 -7.29 17.31
C GLN A 23 10.39 -7.75 17.12
N ARG A 24 10.16 -8.93 16.56
CA ARG A 24 8.84 -9.41 16.22
C ARG A 24 7.83 -9.44 17.38
N PRO A 25 8.17 -9.92 18.59
CA PRO A 25 7.22 -9.89 19.70
C PRO A 25 6.73 -8.50 20.05
N ALA A 26 7.60 -7.48 19.98
CA ALA A 26 7.21 -6.10 20.21
C ALA A 26 6.30 -5.57 19.10
N ALA A 27 6.55 -5.96 17.86
CA ALA A 27 5.70 -5.60 16.72
C ALA A 27 4.30 -6.22 16.87
N VAL A 28 4.23 -7.48 17.26
CA VAL A 28 2.94 -8.16 17.53
C VAL A 28 2.18 -7.46 18.65
N ALA A 29 2.87 -7.10 19.73
CA ALA A 29 2.26 -6.36 20.85
C ALA A 29 1.73 -4.99 20.41
N ALA A 30 2.48 -4.28 19.55
CA ALA A 30 2.05 -2.98 19.03
C ALA A 30 0.78 -3.08 18.19
N LEU A 31 0.69 -4.08 17.32
CA LEU A 31 -0.49 -4.27 16.47
C LEU A 31 -1.69 -4.86 17.21
N SER A 32 -1.51 -5.38 18.41
CA SER A 32 -2.62 -5.85 19.23
C SER A 32 -3.35 -4.71 19.97
N GLN A 33 -2.82 -3.50 19.90
CA GLN A 33 -3.41 -2.30 20.48
C GLN A 33 -4.06 -1.43 19.40
N ARG A 34 -4.88 -0.48 19.84
CA ARG A 34 -5.45 0.54 18.93
C ARG A 34 -4.31 1.30 18.26
N SER A 35 -4.28 1.28 16.93
CA SER A 35 -3.16 1.77 16.13
C SER A 35 -3.63 2.57 14.93
N PHE A 36 -2.73 3.38 14.39
CA PHE A 36 -2.95 4.16 13.18
C PHE A 36 -1.80 3.93 12.19
N VAL A 37 -2.14 3.80 10.91
CA VAL A 37 -1.18 3.63 9.82
C VAL A 37 -1.45 4.69 8.76
N SER A 38 -0.45 5.52 8.47
CA SER A 38 -0.56 6.54 7.42
C SER A 38 -0.39 5.95 6.03
N VAL A 39 -0.88 6.67 5.02
CA VAL A 39 -0.70 6.29 3.61
C VAL A 39 0.78 6.26 3.23
N SER A 40 1.58 7.19 3.72
CA SER A 40 3.02 7.21 3.45
C SER A 40 3.73 5.97 3.98
N VAL A 41 3.33 5.48 5.14
CA VAL A 41 3.86 4.23 5.71
C VAL A 41 3.44 3.02 4.86
N LEU A 42 2.20 3.00 4.38
CA LEU A 42 1.75 1.92 3.49
C LEU A 42 2.55 1.86 2.19
N LEU A 43 2.85 3.02 1.60
CA LEU A 43 3.67 3.09 0.40
C LEU A 43 5.08 2.57 0.64
N GLU A 44 5.68 2.97 1.74
CA GLU A 44 7.01 2.49 2.10
C GLU A 44 7.00 0.99 2.40
N LEU A 45 5.95 0.49 3.05
CA LEU A 45 5.81 -0.94 3.33
C LEU A 45 5.77 -1.76 2.03
N GLU A 46 4.99 -1.33 1.04
CA GLU A 46 4.96 -1.97 -0.28
C GLU A 46 6.35 -1.99 -0.90
N TRP A 47 7.03 -0.86 -0.90
CA TRP A 47 8.36 -0.74 -1.45
C TRP A 47 9.36 -1.67 -0.75
N VAL A 48 9.32 -1.77 0.58
CA VAL A 48 10.18 -2.66 1.37
C VAL A 48 9.87 -4.13 1.05
N MET A 49 8.60 -4.49 1.01
CA MET A 49 8.21 -5.88 0.70
C MET A 49 8.65 -6.28 -0.71
N ARG A 50 8.49 -5.41 -1.67
CA ARG A 50 8.86 -5.67 -3.06
C ARG A 50 10.38 -5.59 -3.27
N GLY A 51 11.01 -4.51 -2.79
CA GLY A 51 12.41 -4.22 -3.10
C GLY A 51 13.39 -4.94 -2.21
N PHE A 52 13.11 -5.06 -0.90
CA PHE A 52 14.02 -5.70 0.04
C PHE A 52 13.74 -7.20 0.18
N TYR A 53 12.46 -7.58 0.36
CA TYR A 53 12.08 -8.97 0.55
C TYR A 53 11.74 -9.71 -0.74
N GLY A 54 11.60 -9.01 -1.87
CA GLY A 54 11.32 -9.61 -3.16
C GLY A 54 9.96 -10.30 -3.24
N LEU A 55 8.98 -9.86 -2.47
CA LEU A 55 7.66 -10.48 -2.46
C LEU A 55 6.90 -10.14 -3.75
N PRO A 56 6.14 -11.09 -4.29
CA PRO A 56 5.29 -10.83 -5.46
C PRO A 56 4.08 -9.96 -5.08
N THR A 57 3.50 -9.30 -6.09
CA THR A 57 2.31 -8.44 -5.93
C THR A 57 1.19 -9.13 -5.15
N ARG A 58 0.94 -10.40 -5.42
CA ARG A 58 -0.11 -11.16 -4.74
C ARG A 58 0.08 -11.20 -3.22
N ASP A 59 1.30 -11.42 -2.76
CA ASP A 59 1.61 -11.51 -1.33
C ASP A 59 1.55 -10.13 -0.68
N ILE A 60 2.04 -9.10 -1.38
CA ILE A 60 1.95 -7.71 -0.91
C ILE A 60 0.48 -7.29 -0.78
N SER A 61 -0.34 -7.59 -1.77
CA SER A 61 -1.77 -7.29 -1.75
C SER A 61 -2.47 -7.93 -0.55
N ARG A 62 -2.13 -9.19 -0.25
CA ARG A 62 -2.66 -9.89 0.94
C ARG A 62 -2.32 -9.16 2.22
N VAL A 63 -1.08 -8.71 2.37
CA VAL A 63 -0.63 -7.98 3.55
C VAL A 63 -1.41 -6.67 3.70
N LEU A 64 -1.53 -5.89 2.63
CA LEU A 64 -2.24 -4.62 2.66
C LEU A 64 -3.73 -4.81 2.99
N ARG A 65 -4.37 -5.82 2.42
CA ARG A 65 -5.77 -6.14 2.73
C ARG A 65 -5.94 -6.65 4.15
N ALA A 66 -5.03 -7.48 4.63
CA ALA A 66 -5.05 -7.98 6.01
C ALA A 66 -4.93 -6.83 7.00
N LEU A 67 -3.99 -5.91 6.75
CA LEU A 67 -3.80 -4.74 7.60
C LEU A 67 -5.06 -3.87 7.65
N ALA A 68 -5.68 -3.62 6.50
CA ALA A 68 -6.91 -2.83 6.41
C ALA A 68 -8.12 -3.52 7.05
N SER A 69 -8.04 -4.81 7.32
CA SER A 69 -9.12 -5.61 7.92
C SER A 69 -9.02 -5.76 9.43
N ILE A 70 -7.91 -5.33 10.04
CA ILE A 70 -7.74 -5.41 11.49
C ILE A 70 -8.61 -4.32 12.14
N GLU A 71 -9.58 -4.75 12.96
CA GLU A 71 -10.61 -3.86 13.49
C GLU A 71 -10.05 -2.66 14.27
N HIS A 72 -9.05 -2.89 15.11
CA HIS A 72 -8.49 -1.84 15.97
C HIS A 72 -7.34 -1.07 15.31
N VAL A 73 -7.03 -1.34 14.04
CA VAL A 73 -6.05 -0.57 13.26
C VAL A 73 -6.80 0.37 12.33
N THR A 74 -6.55 1.66 12.48
CA THR A 74 -7.09 2.69 11.58
C THR A 74 -6.07 2.95 10.47
N VAL A 75 -6.47 2.65 9.23
CA VAL A 75 -5.69 2.98 8.05
C VAL A 75 -6.18 4.32 7.49
N GLU A 76 -5.27 5.26 7.29
CA GLU A 76 -5.59 6.56 6.70
C GLU A 76 -6.20 6.37 5.31
N ASP A 77 -7.31 7.08 5.04
CA ASP A 77 -8.02 6.97 3.75
C ASP A 77 -8.28 5.52 3.35
N ARG A 78 -8.79 4.72 4.27
CA ARG A 78 -8.97 3.27 4.07
C ARG A 78 -9.68 2.93 2.76
N ASP A 79 -10.76 3.65 2.42
CA ASP A 79 -11.51 3.37 1.20
C ASP A 79 -10.67 3.61 -0.06
N ALA A 80 -9.92 4.72 -0.09
CA ALA A 80 -8.99 5.00 -1.19
C ALA A 80 -7.87 3.96 -1.27
N VAL A 81 -7.36 3.51 -0.13
CA VAL A 81 -6.35 2.44 -0.07
C VAL A 81 -6.89 1.15 -0.69
N LEU A 82 -8.10 0.75 -0.35
CA LEU A 82 -8.68 -0.49 -0.90
C LEU A 82 -8.91 -0.38 -2.40
N VAL A 83 -9.38 0.77 -2.89
CA VAL A 83 -9.49 1.02 -4.33
C VAL A 83 -8.13 0.93 -5.01
N ALA A 84 -7.10 1.51 -4.40
CA ALA A 84 -5.74 1.45 -4.94
C ALA A 84 -5.17 0.03 -4.96
N VAL A 85 -5.44 -0.77 -3.93
CA VAL A 85 -4.99 -2.17 -3.88
C VAL A 85 -5.66 -2.99 -4.99
N ASP A 86 -6.94 -2.75 -5.28
CA ASP A 86 -7.62 -3.41 -6.41
C ASP A 86 -6.93 -3.09 -7.75
N ALA A 87 -6.55 -1.83 -7.97
CA ALA A 87 -5.82 -1.43 -9.17
C ALA A 87 -4.39 -2.01 -9.20
N PHE A 88 -3.75 -2.07 -8.05
CA PHE A 88 -2.43 -2.70 -7.89
C PHE A 88 -2.48 -4.18 -8.29
N ASP A 89 -3.52 -4.90 -7.88
CA ASP A 89 -3.72 -6.30 -8.28
C ASP A 89 -3.82 -6.47 -9.80
N LYS A 90 -4.31 -5.44 -10.48
CA LYS A 90 -4.47 -5.43 -11.94
C LYS A 90 -3.26 -4.87 -12.68
N GLY A 91 -2.17 -4.64 -11.98
CA GLY A 91 -0.88 -4.28 -12.57
C GLY A 91 -0.52 -2.81 -12.54
N LEU A 92 -1.30 -1.96 -11.86
CA LEU A 92 -0.93 -0.56 -11.66
C LEU A 92 0.05 -0.46 -10.48
N ASP A 93 1.05 0.40 -10.60
CA ASP A 93 1.93 0.72 -9.47
C ASP A 93 1.11 1.27 -8.29
N LEU A 94 1.43 0.82 -7.08
CA LEU A 94 0.62 1.21 -5.91
C LEU A 94 0.66 2.71 -5.65
N ALA A 95 1.81 3.35 -5.81
CA ALA A 95 1.92 4.80 -5.63
C ALA A 95 1.02 5.54 -6.61
N ASP A 96 1.03 5.14 -7.89
CA ASP A 96 0.16 5.72 -8.92
C ASP A 96 -1.31 5.48 -8.60
N ALA A 97 -1.65 4.28 -8.20
CA ALA A 97 -3.02 3.92 -7.82
C ALA A 97 -3.52 4.78 -6.65
N LEU A 98 -2.67 5.01 -5.64
CA LEU A 98 -3.00 5.86 -4.50
C LEU A 98 -3.11 7.33 -4.89
N HIS A 99 -2.23 7.82 -5.77
CA HIS A 99 -2.35 9.20 -6.27
C HIS A 99 -3.72 9.42 -6.90
N LEU A 100 -4.17 8.49 -7.75
CA LEU A 100 -5.49 8.57 -8.38
C LEU A 100 -6.62 8.46 -7.36
N ALA A 101 -6.60 7.45 -6.52
CA ALA A 101 -7.67 7.22 -5.54
C ALA A 101 -7.83 8.40 -4.58
N ARG A 102 -6.73 9.04 -4.19
CA ARG A 102 -6.75 10.22 -3.31
C ARG A 102 -7.02 11.53 -4.02
N SER A 103 -7.09 11.50 -5.34
CA SER A 103 -7.43 12.67 -6.18
C SER A 103 -8.88 12.60 -6.69
N SER A 104 -9.72 11.79 -6.09
CA SER A 104 -11.08 11.51 -6.58
C SER A 104 -11.97 12.75 -6.67
N ARG A 105 -11.68 13.80 -5.92
CA ARG A 105 -12.42 15.07 -5.95
C ARG A 105 -11.95 16.03 -7.04
N ALA A 106 -10.81 15.74 -7.68
CA ALA A 106 -10.31 16.56 -8.78
C ALA A 106 -11.10 16.26 -10.06
N ALA A 107 -11.17 17.22 -10.96
CA ALA A 107 -11.83 17.05 -12.26
C ALA A 107 -11.03 16.11 -13.17
N GLY A 108 -9.72 16.00 -12.96
CA GLY A 108 -8.84 15.12 -13.74
C GLY A 108 -7.49 15.00 -13.08
N PHE A 109 -6.71 14.06 -13.59
CA PHE A 109 -5.33 13.81 -13.15
C PHE A 109 -4.40 13.92 -14.35
N ALA A 110 -3.52 14.92 -14.34
CA ALA A 110 -2.62 15.19 -15.46
C ALA A 110 -1.29 14.46 -15.25
N THR A 111 -0.80 13.83 -16.31
CA THR A 111 0.45 13.09 -16.28
C THR A 111 1.15 13.10 -17.63
N PHE A 112 2.46 12.89 -17.65
CA PHE A 112 3.22 12.58 -18.85
C PHE A 112 3.42 11.06 -19.02
N ASP A 113 3.01 10.26 -18.04
CA ASP A 113 3.19 8.82 -18.05
C ASP A 113 2.15 8.14 -18.93
N GLN A 114 2.56 7.71 -20.13
CA GLN A 114 1.69 7.04 -21.09
C GLN A 114 1.14 5.72 -20.55
N ARG A 115 1.95 4.99 -19.82
CA ARG A 115 1.59 3.70 -19.26
C ARG A 115 0.50 3.84 -18.19
N LEU A 116 0.66 4.82 -17.31
CA LEU A 116 -0.35 5.15 -16.32
C LEU A 116 -1.66 5.55 -16.98
N ALA A 117 -1.63 6.46 -17.95
CA ALA A 117 -2.81 6.94 -18.65
C ALA A 117 -3.56 5.79 -19.32
N LYS A 118 -2.84 4.90 -19.99
CA LYS A 118 -3.41 3.75 -20.69
C LYS A 118 -4.07 2.77 -19.72
N ARG A 119 -3.39 2.42 -18.62
CA ARG A 119 -3.90 1.49 -17.63
C ARG A 119 -5.09 2.06 -16.87
N ALA A 120 -5.02 3.31 -16.47
CA ALA A 120 -6.12 3.96 -15.74
C ALA A 120 -7.39 3.99 -16.60
N LYS A 121 -7.27 4.25 -17.90
CA LYS A 121 -8.39 4.22 -18.83
C LYS A 121 -8.96 2.80 -18.97
N ALA A 122 -8.08 1.81 -19.15
CA ALA A 122 -8.49 0.42 -19.29
C ALA A 122 -9.24 -0.10 -18.05
N LEU A 123 -8.85 0.36 -16.86
CA LEU A 123 -9.45 -0.02 -15.59
C LEU A 123 -10.61 0.89 -15.17
N ALA A 124 -10.94 1.91 -15.98
CA ALA A 124 -11.98 2.89 -15.71
C ALA A 124 -11.80 3.59 -14.35
N LEU A 125 -10.58 3.96 -14.01
CA LEU A 125 -10.27 4.62 -12.74
C LEU A 125 -10.68 6.09 -12.75
N ALA A 126 -11.00 6.59 -11.57
CA ALA A 126 -11.35 8.00 -11.36
C ALA A 126 -10.26 8.68 -10.51
N PRO A 127 -9.99 9.99 -10.73
CA PRO A 127 -10.57 10.83 -11.77
C PRO A 127 -10.02 10.47 -13.16
N PRO A 128 -10.61 11.01 -14.25
CA PRO A 128 -10.08 10.76 -15.60
C PRO A 128 -8.61 11.20 -15.69
N VAL A 129 -7.79 10.38 -16.31
CA VAL A 129 -6.37 10.67 -16.49
C VAL A 129 -6.15 11.37 -17.82
N GLU A 130 -5.52 12.54 -17.77
CA GLU A 130 -5.15 13.32 -18.94
C GLU A 130 -3.66 13.14 -19.23
N LEU A 131 -3.35 12.59 -20.39
CA LEU A 131 -1.96 12.49 -20.84
C LEU A 131 -1.57 13.82 -21.49
N LEU A 132 -0.58 14.47 -20.89
CA LEU A 132 -0.01 15.68 -21.45
C LEU A 132 0.99 15.33 -22.56
N ALA A 133 0.87 16.04 -23.68
CA ALA A 133 1.72 15.76 -24.84
C ALA A 133 3.12 16.36 -24.67
#